data_401e2dafd5e7cea0c24830b53df0e6e2
#
_entry.id   401e2dafd5e7cea0c24830b53df0e6e2
#
_cell.length_a   1.000
_cell.length_b   1.000
_cell.length_c   1.000
_cell.angle_alpha   90.00
_cell.angle_beta   90.00
_cell.angle_gamma   90.00
#
_symmetry.space_group_name_H-M   'P 1'
#
loop_
_entity.id
_entity.type
_entity.pdbx_description
1 polymer ?
#
loop_
_entity_poly.entity_id
_entity_poly.type
_entity_poly.pdbx_seq_one_letter_code
_entity_poly.pdbx_strand_id
1 'polypeptide(L)'
;MMATLNLPPGFDFTDPDIYAERLPVDELAELRRVAPIWWNEQPIGAGGFDDGGFWVVTRHKDVKEVSRRSDVFSSLKKTALPRYKDGTVGEQVERGKYVLLNQDAPHHTHLRKIISRAFTPRAVERLRDELNTRAQEIVKTAAAEGSGDFVEQVACELPLQAIAGLMGVPQEDRMKLFHWSNQMVGDMDPEFAGNDAISASVELISYGMQLAAERAANPGDDLVTKLVQADVEGHKLSDDEFGFFVILLAVAGNETTRNSITQGMMAFTEFPDQWELFKKERPATAADEIVRWATPVTSFQRTALVDTELSGVQIKAGQRVVMFYRSANFDEEVFEDPYRFNILRDPNPHVGFGGTGAHYCIGANLARMTIDLMFNAIADHMPNLRPLAEPERLRSGWLNGIKHWQVDYVGTAQ
;
A
#
# COMPACT_ATOMS: atom_id res chain seq x y z
N MET A 1 2.67 14.00 34.97
CA MET A 1 1.28 14.27 34.49
C MET A 1 1.22 13.77 33.06
N MET A 2 0.42 12.74 32.78
CA MET A 2 0.14 12.37 31.39
C MET A 2 -0.58 13.59 30.76
N ALA A 3 -0.06 14.05 29.61
CA ALA A 3 -0.72 15.09 28.85
C ALA A 3 -2.13 14.58 28.51
N THR A 4 -3.15 15.38 28.78
CA THR A 4 -4.52 15.06 28.43
C THR A 4 -4.65 15.19 26.92
N LEU A 5 -4.69 14.05 26.25
CA LEU A 5 -5.02 13.99 24.82
C LEU A 5 -6.50 14.37 24.65
N ASN A 6 -6.77 15.25 23.71
CA ASN A 6 -8.13 15.71 23.40
C ASN A 6 -8.80 14.77 22.38
N LEU A 7 -8.75 13.45 22.64
CA LEU A 7 -9.41 12.45 21.80
C LEU A 7 -10.85 12.20 22.30
N PRO A 8 -11.82 12.02 21.39
CA PRO A 8 -13.16 11.60 21.77
C PRO A 8 -13.14 10.27 22.54
N PRO A 9 -14.06 10.05 23.49
CA PRO A 9 -14.19 8.76 24.15
C PRO A 9 -14.39 7.64 23.12
N GLY A 10 -13.64 6.54 23.26
CA GLY A 10 -13.72 5.40 22.34
C GLY A 10 -13.06 5.62 20.97
N PHE A 11 -12.24 6.64 20.81
CA PHE A 11 -11.53 6.89 19.55
C PHE A 11 -10.60 5.71 19.20
N ASP A 12 -10.77 5.16 18.02
CA ASP A 12 -9.94 4.07 17.47
C ASP A 12 -9.23 4.52 16.21
N PHE A 13 -7.90 4.57 16.25
CA PHE A 13 -7.08 4.96 15.10
C PHE A 13 -7.18 4.01 13.90
N THR A 14 -7.86 2.88 14.04
CA THR A 14 -8.14 1.93 12.95
C THR A 14 -9.61 1.88 12.57
N ASP A 15 -10.46 2.78 13.11
CA ASP A 15 -11.87 2.83 12.77
C ASP A 15 -12.06 3.22 11.29
N PRO A 16 -12.65 2.33 10.46
CA PRO A 16 -12.84 2.61 9.04
C PRO A 16 -13.79 3.77 8.76
N ASP A 17 -14.69 4.11 9.68
CA ASP A 17 -15.61 5.25 9.51
C ASP A 17 -14.86 6.58 9.57
N ILE A 18 -13.83 6.68 10.41
CA ILE A 18 -12.93 7.85 10.43
C ILE A 18 -12.25 8.01 9.08
N TYR A 19 -11.73 6.93 8.50
CA TYR A 19 -11.03 6.96 7.19
C TYR A 19 -11.96 7.26 6.02
N ALA A 20 -13.23 6.88 6.11
CA ALA A 20 -14.23 7.24 5.12
C ALA A 20 -14.49 8.75 5.06
N GLU A 21 -14.36 9.45 6.19
CA GLU A 21 -14.53 10.89 6.26
C GLU A 21 -13.21 11.66 6.05
N ARG A 22 -12.16 11.28 6.79
CA ARG A 22 -10.85 11.93 6.79
C ARG A 22 -9.76 11.04 7.38
N LEU A 23 -8.50 11.41 7.17
CA LEU A 23 -7.41 10.83 7.96
C LEU A 23 -7.31 11.52 9.32
N PRO A 24 -6.98 10.80 10.41
CA PRO A 24 -6.78 11.37 11.75
C PRO A 24 -5.40 12.06 11.88
N VAL A 25 -5.12 13.05 11.01
CA VAL A 25 -3.78 13.65 10.92
C VAL A 25 -3.45 14.53 12.12
N ASP A 26 -4.42 15.26 12.63
CA ASP A 26 -4.24 16.16 13.78
C ASP A 26 -4.04 15.36 15.06
N GLU A 27 -4.81 14.31 15.26
CA GLU A 27 -4.71 13.38 16.38
C GLU A 27 -3.33 12.67 16.37
N LEU A 28 -2.88 12.22 15.21
CA LEU A 28 -1.55 11.61 15.06
C LEU A 28 -0.43 12.62 15.31
N ALA A 29 -0.56 13.87 14.86
CA ALA A 29 0.41 14.94 15.11
C ALA A 29 0.49 15.29 16.59
N GLU A 30 -0.65 15.34 17.29
CA GLU A 30 -0.68 15.54 18.74
C GLU A 30 0.01 14.40 19.48
N LEU A 31 -0.32 13.14 19.14
CA LEU A 31 0.33 11.95 19.72
C LEU A 31 1.85 11.97 19.53
N ARG A 32 2.35 12.32 18.34
CA ARG A 32 3.80 12.41 18.10
C ARG A 32 4.52 13.31 19.09
N ARG A 33 3.88 14.42 19.46
CA ARG A 33 4.45 15.42 20.37
C ARG A 33 4.37 15.03 21.82
N VAL A 34 3.21 14.50 22.27
CA VAL A 34 2.91 14.36 23.71
C VAL A 34 2.94 12.91 24.21
N ALA A 35 2.60 11.92 23.39
CA ALA A 35 2.53 10.52 23.75
C ALA A 35 2.81 9.61 22.52
N PRO A 36 4.06 9.60 22.02
CA PRO A 36 4.39 8.96 20.74
C PRO A 36 4.18 7.44 20.73
N ILE A 37 4.12 6.83 21.90
CA ILE A 37 3.68 5.45 22.12
C ILE A 37 2.47 5.51 23.05
N TRP A 38 1.29 5.20 22.51
CA TRP A 38 0.02 5.36 23.24
C TRP A 38 -0.85 4.12 23.11
N TRP A 39 -1.54 3.73 24.21
CA TRP A 39 -2.46 2.59 24.19
C TRP A 39 -3.82 2.99 23.65
N ASN A 40 -4.21 2.41 22.53
CA ASN A 40 -5.54 2.53 21.95
C ASN A 40 -6.41 1.38 22.46
N GLU A 41 -7.40 1.69 23.29
CA GLU A 41 -8.38 0.69 23.73
C GLU A 41 -9.30 0.32 22.57
N GLN A 42 -9.60 -0.97 22.45
CA GLN A 42 -10.59 -1.47 21.50
C GLN A 42 -11.57 -2.39 22.23
N PRO A 43 -12.87 -2.34 21.87
CA PRO A 43 -13.83 -3.37 22.31
C PRO A 43 -13.36 -4.76 21.87
N ILE A 44 -13.69 -5.77 22.67
CA ILE A 44 -13.45 -7.17 22.33
C ILE A 44 -14.17 -7.51 21.03
N GLY A 45 -13.46 -8.13 20.10
CA GLY A 45 -13.96 -8.47 18.74
C GLY A 45 -13.81 -7.35 17.70
N ALA A 46 -13.44 -6.13 18.10
CA ALA A 46 -13.23 -5.05 17.15
C ALA A 46 -12.07 -5.36 16.20
N GLY A 47 -12.34 -5.23 14.91
CA GLY A 47 -11.33 -5.49 13.88
C GLY A 47 -10.79 -6.91 13.83
N GLY A 48 -11.49 -7.89 14.43
CA GLY A 48 -11.10 -9.30 14.44
C GLY A 48 -10.17 -9.69 15.60
N PHE A 49 -9.99 -8.84 16.63
CA PHE A 49 -9.09 -9.08 17.76
C PHE A 49 -9.80 -9.04 19.12
N ASP A 50 -9.39 -9.95 20.04
CA ASP A 50 -9.96 -10.12 21.37
C ASP A 50 -8.98 -9.74 22.47
N ASP A 51 -8.10 -8.76 22.23
CA ASP A 51 -7.00 -8.41 23.13
C ASP A 51 -7.12 -7.04 23.81
N GLY A 52 -8.25 -6.36 23.60
CA GLY A 52 -8.59 -5.11 24.28
C GLY A 52 -7.86 -3.87 23.74
N GLY A 53 -7.02 -3.99 22.70
CA GLY A 53 -6.39 -2.82 22.12
C GLY A 53 -4.98 -3.05 21.57
N PHE A 54 -4.31 -1.95 21.28
CA PHE A 54 -2.95 -1.97 20.69
C PHE A 54 -2.17 -0.70 21.04
N TRP A 55 -0.86 -0.79 20.93
CA TRP A 55 0.04 0.36 21.02
C TRP A 55 0.12 1.12 19.70
N VAL A 56 -0.25 2.38 19.68
CA VAL A 56 -0.06 3.33 18.56
C VAL A 56 1.38 3.81 18.56
N VAL A 57 2.11 3.66 17.46
CA VAL A 57 3.49 4.12 17.28
C VAL A 57 3.52 5.18 16.19
N THR A 58 3.88 6.43 16.56
CA THR A 58 3.71 7.59 15.69
C THR A 58 4.99 8.20 15.17
N ARG A 59 6.13 8.12 15.90
CA ARG A 59 7.40 8.73 15.50
C ARG A 59 8.14 7.88 14.47
N HIS A 60 8.78 8.54 13.54
CA HIS A 60 9.58 7.90 12.50
C HIS A 60 10.65 6.94 13.04
N LYS A 61 11.40 7.35 14.07
CA LYS A 61 12.43 6.51 14.71
C LYS A 61 11.86 5.22 15.32
N ASP A 62 10.70 5.32 15.97
CA ASP A 62 10.07 4.19 16.66
C ASP A 62 9.45 3.21 15.65
N VAL A 63 8.84 3.71 14.58
CA VAL A 63 8.37 2.91 13.43
C VAL A 63 9.53 2.14 12.80
N LYS A 64 10.69 2.77 12.60
CA LYS A 64 11.89 2.09 12.09
C LYS A 64 12.47 1.09 13.09
N GLU A 65 12.42 1.38 14.37
CA GLU A 65 12.87 0.44 15.40
C GLU A 65 12.04 -0.82 15.42
N VAL A 66 10.70 -0.71 15.48
CA VAL A 66 9.78 -1.87 15.41
C VAL A 66 10.01 -2.67 14.12
N SER A 67 10.15 -1.98 12.99
CA SER A 67 10.36 -2.63 11.69
C SER A 67 11.66 -3.45 11.61
N ARG A 68 12.71 -3.04 12.32
CA ARG A 68 14.03 -3.72 12.30
C ARG A 68 14.14 -4.86 13.30
N ARG A 69 13.41 -4.79 14.42
CA ARG A 69 13.46 -5.78 15.50
C ARG A 69 12.49 -6.93 15.24
N SER A 70 12.61 -7.58 14.09
CA SER A 70 11.74 -8.70 13.69
C SER A 70 11.90 -9.96 14.55
N ASP A 71 12.94 -10.05 15.34
CA ASP A 71 13.15 -11.06 16.38
C ASP A 71 12.30 -10.82 17.64
N VAL A 72 11.84 -9.59 17.84
CA VAL A 72 10.99 -9.17 18.96
C VAL A 72 9.55 -8.90 18.52
N PHE A 73 9.37 -8.33 17.33
CA PHE A 73 8.10 -7.88 16.80
C PHE A 73 7.67 -8.72 15.60
N SER A 74 6.81 -9.71 15.84
CA SER A 74 6.35 -10.70 14.86
C SER A 74 5.30 -10.12 13.91
N SER A 75 5.43 -10.45 12.62
CA SER A 75 4.37 -10.28 11.63
C SER A 75 3.43 -11.47 11.59
N LEU A 76 3.89 -12.66 11.98
CA LEU A 76 3.12 -13.90 11.92
C LEU A 76 2.05 -13.98 13.01
N LYS A 77 2.41 -13.56 14.24
CA LYS A 77 1.49 -13.59 15.34
C LYS A 77 0.45 -12.47 15.23
N LYS A 78 -0.81 -12.83 15.08
CA LYS A 78 -1.95 -11.92 14.84
C LYS A 78 -1.85 -11.13 13.52
N THR A 79 -1.02 -11.55 12.57
CA THR A 79 -0.81 -10.95 11.24
C THR A 79 -0.30 -9.51 11.25
N ALA A 80 -0.06 -8.92 10.07
CA ALA A 80 0.44 -7.55 9.93
C ALA A 80 -0.69 -6.52 9.69
N LEU A 81 -1.92 -6.95 9.41
CA LEU A 81 -3.05 -6.04 9.24
C LEU A 81 -3.61 -5.60 10.58
N PRO A 82 -3.73 -4.31 10.86
CA PRO A 82 -4.19 -3.81 12.17
C PRO A 82 -5.70 -3.92 12.38
N ARG A 83 -6.47 -4.12 11.31
CA ARG A 83 -7.92 -4.27 11.36
C ARG A 83 -8.42 -5.14 10.23
N TYR A 84 -9.35 -6.02 10.56
CA TYR A 84 -10.22 -6.77 9.68
C TYR A 84 -11.64 -6.26 9.77
N LYS A 85 -12.53 -6.73 8.89
CA LYS A 85 -13.97 -6.46 8.97
C LYS A 85 -14.51 -6.92 10.32
N ASP A 86 -15.37 -6.14 10.94
CA ASP A 86 -15.99 -6.50 12.19
C ASP A 86 -16.79 -7.81 12.04
N GLY A 87 -16.69 -8.68 13.04
CA GLY A 87 -17.24 -10.04 12.98
C GLY A 87 -16.30 -11.08 12.36
N THR A 88 -15.11 -10.68 11.86
CA THR A 88 -14.05 -11.64 11.48
C THR A 88 -13.59 -12.39 12.72
N VAL A 89 -13.61 -13.71 12.68
CA VAL A 89 -13.18 -14.56 13.79
C VAL A 89 -11.70 -14.93 13.69
N GLY A 90 -11.09 -15.27 14.83
CA GLY A 90 -9.64 -15.54 14.92
C GLY A 90 -9.13 -16.57 13.92
N GLU A 91 -9.93 -17.59 13.56
CA GLU A 91 -9.55 -18.57 12.51
C GLU A 91 -9.37 -17.95 11.13
N GLN A 92 -10.19 -16.96 10.78
CA GLN A 92 -10.06 -16.22 9.51
C GLN A 92 -8.82 -15.33 9.52
N VAL A 93 -8.52 -14.69 10.66
CA VAL A 93 -7.26 -13.93 10.84
C VAL A 93 -6.06 -14.86 10.68
N GLU A 94 -6.10 -16.04 11.27
CA GLU A 94 -5.04 -17.05 11.19
C GLU A 94 -4.76 -17.55 9.74
N ARG A 95 -5.77 -17.57 8.87
CA ARG A 95 -5.56 -17.90 7.44
C ARG A 95 -4.64 -16.90 6.75
N GLY A 96 -4.61 -15.66 7.17
CA GLY A 96 -3.71 -14.62 6.66
C GLY A 96 -2.22 -14.95 6.83
N LYS A 97 -1.86 -15.87 7.74
CA LYS A 97 -0.46 -16.26 8.00
C LYS A 97 0.29 -16.82 6.79
N TYR A 98 -0.40 -17.32 5.78
CA TYR A 98 0.23 -17.85 4.57
C TYR A 98 0.71 -16.76 3.60
N VAL A 99 0.23 -15.53 3.75
CA VAL A 99 0.69 -14.39 2.95
C VAL A 99 2.09 -13.97 3.40
N LEU A 100 3.02 -13.75 2.47
CA LEU A 100 4.41 -13.38 2.76
C LEU A 100 4.53 -12.19 3.73
N LEU A 101 3.63 -11.20 3.63
CA LEU A 101 3.57 -10.05 4.52
C LEU A 101 3.45 -10.44 6.00
N ASN A 102 2.81 -11.57 6.28
CA ASN A 102 2.50 -12.09 7.61
C ASN A 102 3.47 -13.21 8.05
N GLN A 103 4.61 -13.37 7.38
CA GLN A 103 5.59 -14.39 7.72
C GLN A 103 6.75 -13.81 8.56
N ASP A 104 7.36 -14.64 9.39
CA ASP A 104 8.59 -14.32 10.12
C ASP A 104 9.76 -15.19 9.64
N ALA A 105 10.98 -14.81 9.99
CA ALA A 105 12.15 -15.62 9.76
C ALA A 105 12.06 -16.96 10.54
N PRO A 106 12.59 -18.08 10.02
CA PRO A 106 13.39 -18.20 8.79
C PRO A 106 12.57 -18.31 7.51
N HIS A 107 11.28 -18.66 7.59
CA HIS A 107 10.41 -18.95 6.45
C HIS A 107 10.25 -17.72 5.53
N HIS A 108 9.92 -16.56 6.11
CA HIS A 108 9.91 -15.28 5.38
C HIS A 108 11.20 -15.05 4.59
N THR A 109 12.35 -15.30 5.22
CA THR A 109 13.66 -15.05 4.59
C THR A 109 13.87 -15.92 3.36
N HIS A 110 13.46 -17.19 3.41
CA HIS A 110 13.57 -18.12 2.29
C HIS A 110 12.66 -17.68 1.14
N LEU A 111 11.37 -17.45 1.39
CA LEU A 111 10.42 -16.99 0.38
C LEU A 111 10.86 -15.66 -0.23
N ARG A 112 11.27 -14.69 0.60
CA ARG A 112 11.76 -13.40 0.16
C ARG A 112 12.97 -13.51 -0.77
N LYS A 113 13.90 -14.42 -0.47
CA LYS A 113 15.10 -14.66 -1.29
C LYS A 113 14.73 -15.20 -2.68
N ILE A 114 13.73 -16.09 -2.76
CA ILE A 114 13.20 -16.58 -4.05
C ILE A 114 12.62 -15.43 -4.86
N ILE A 115 11.67 -14.71 -4.27
CA ILE A 115 10.88 -13.69 -4.93
C ILE A 115 11.73 -12.48 -5.35
N SER A 116 12.68 -12.05 -4.53
CA SER A 116 13.53 -10.88 -4.80
C SER A 116 14.33 -10.96 -6.10
N ARG A 117 14.61 -12.18 -6.57
CA ARG A 117 15.31 -12.39 -7.86
C ARG A 117 14.53 -11.86 -9.06
N ALA A 118 13.22 -11.80 -8.97
CA ALA A 118 12.35 -11.32 -10.03
C ALA A 118 12.09 -9.79 -9.94
N PHE A 119 12.31 -9.17 -8.78
CA PHE A 119 12.13 -7.72 -8.55
C PHE A 119 13.44 -6.94 -8.59
N THR A 120 14.46 -7.45 -9.26
CA THR A 120 15.71 -6.71 -9.42
C THR A 120 15.48 -5.43 -10.23
N PRO A 121 16.27 -4.36 -10.02
CA PRO A 121 16.17 -3.13 -10.82
C PRO A 121 16.22 -3.40 -12.33
N ARG A 122 17.06 -4.35 -12.77
CA ARG A 122 17.16 -4.76 -14.18
C ARG A 122 15.89 -5.43 -14.71
N ALA A 123 15.21 -6.24 -13.87
CA ALA A 123 13.95 -6.89 -14.26
C ALA A 123 12.82 -5.86 -14.40
N VAL A 124 12.77 -4.90 -13.48
CA VAL A 124 11.81 -3.79 -13.51
C VAL A 124 12.08 -2.88 -14.72
N GLU A 125 13.32 -2.51 -14.98
CA GLU A 125 13.68 -1.62 -16.09
C GLU A 125 13.28 -2.17 -17.46
N ARG A 126 13.25 -3.48 -17.65
CA ARG A 126 12.77 -4.10 -18.90
C ARG A 126 11.30 -3.82 -19.22
N LEU A 127 10.51 -3.46 -18.23
CA LEU A 127 9.10 -3.10 -18.42
C LEU A 127 8.90 -1.63 -18.80
N ARG A 128 9.93 -0.79 -18.69
CA ARG A 128 9.82 0.67 -18.83
C ARG A 128 9.18 1.10 -20.15
N ASP A 129 9.67 0.59 -21.28
CA ASP A 129 9.19 1.04 -22.59
C ASP A 129 7.73 0.63 -22.83
N GLU A 130 7.37 -0.60 -22.46
CA GLU A 130 5.98 -1.05 -22.52
C GLU A 130 5.08 -0.22 -21.63
N LEU A 131 5.44 -0.04 -20.35
CA LEU A 131 4.66 0.72 -19.41
C LEU A 131 4.58 2.21 -19.77
N ASN A 132 5.64 2.78 -20.36
CA ASN A 132 5.59 4.15 -20.86
C ASN A 132 4.58 4.29 -22.01
N THR A 133 4.60 3.36 -22.96
CA THR A 133 3.62 3.35 -24.06
C THR A 133 2.19 3.25 -23.51
N ARG A 134 1.97 2.38 -22.55
CA ARG A 134 0.66 2.22 -21.90
C ARG A 134 0.22 3.47 -21.12
N ALA A 135 1.12 4.09 -20.35
CA ALA A 135 0.82 5.33 -19.63
C ALA A 135 0.35 6.44 -20.60
N GLN A 136 1.06 6.59 -21.72
CA GLN A 136 0.69 7.57 -22.76
C GLN A 136 -0.70 7.26 -23.38
N GLU A 137 -0.99 6.00 -23.68
CA GLU A 137 -2.28 5.57 -24.24
C GLU A 137 -3.43 5.81 -23.26
N ILE A 138 -3.29 5.40 -21.99
CA ILE A 138 -4.29 5.59 -20.93
C ILE A 138 -4.64 7.07 -20.81
N VAL A 139 -3.62 7.93 -20.62
CA VAL A 139 -3.86 9.35 -20.39
C VAL A 139 -4.42 10.06 -21.62
N LYS A 140 -3.96 9.71 -22.83
CA LYS A 140 -4.55 10.26 -24.07
C LYS A 140 -6.02 9.88 -24.25
N THR A 141 -6.37 8.62 -23.94
CA THR A 141 -7.75 8.13 -24.05
C THR A 141 -8.66 8.89 -23.10
N ALA A 142 -8.28 8.99 -21.82
CA ALA A 142 -9.05 9.73 -20.83
C ALA A 142 -9.13 11.23 -21.18
N ALA A 143 -8.05 11.87 -21.62
CA ALA A 143 -8.05 13.26 -22.03
C ALA A 143 -9.01 13.55 -23.19
N ALA A 144 -9.20 12.59 -24.12
CA ALA A 144 -10.12 12.73 -25.25
C ALA A 144 -11.59 12.74 -24.81
N GLU A 145 -11.93 12.20 -23.65
CA GLU A 145 -13.28 12.25 -23.06
C GLU A 145 -13.57 13.61 -22.41
N GLY A 146 -12.57 14.42 -22.13
CA GLY A 146 -12.67 15.78 -21.59
C GLY A 146 -12.84 15.82 -20.08
N SER A 147 -13.61 14.92 -19.47
CA SER A 147 -13.81 14.80 -18.02
C SER A 147 -14.21 13.38 -17.64
N GLY A 148 -13.99 13.01 -16.38
CA GLY A 148 -14.39 11.70 -15.89
C GLY A 148 -13.82 11.36 -14.52
N ASP A 149 -13.89 10.09 -14.15
CA ASP A 149 -13.33 9.57 -12.92
C ASP A 149 -11.83 9.28 -13.07
N PHE A 150 -11.01 10.09 -12.43
CA PHE A 150 -9.55 9.95 -12.49
C PHE A 150 -9.05 8.60 -11.94
N VAL A 151 -9.72 8.07 -10.92
CA VAL A 151 -9.34 6.80 -10.32
C VAL A 151 -9.51 5.66 -11.31
N GLU A 152 -10.68 5.56 -11.92
CA GLU A 152 -11.02 4.49 -12.87
C GLU A 152 -10.29 4.61 -14.20
N GLN A 153 -10.29 5.83 -14.78
CA GLN A 153 -9.84 6.06 -16.16
C GLN A 153 -8.33 6.30 -16.27
N VAL A 154 -7.66 6.74 -15.17
CA VAL A 154 -6.24 7.11 -15.21
C VAL A 154 -5.41 6.31 -14.21
N ALA A 155 -5.75 6.38 -12.91
CA ALA A 155 -4.84 5.89 -11.87
C ALA A 155 -4.81 4.36 -11.74
N CYS A 156 -5.87 3.68 -12.14
CA CYS A 156 -6.10 2.26 -11.89
C CYS A 156 -5.35 1.34 -12.87
N GLU A 157 -5.31 1.69 -14.15
CA GLU A 157 -4.94 0.75 -15.19
C GLU A 157 -3.43 0.46 -15.23
N LEU A 158 -2.57 1.47 -15.13
CA LEU A 158 -1.11 1.27 -15.28
C LEU A 158 -0.50 0.39 -14.18
N PRO A 159 -0.83 0.54 -12.89
CA PRO A 159 -0.35 -0.36 -11.85
C PRO A 159 -0.73 -1.83 -12.11
N LEU A 160 -1.95 -2.05 -12.58
CA LEU A 160 -2.43 -3.38 -12.95
C LEU A 160 -1.64 -3.96 -14.12
N GLN A 161 -1.42 -3.15 -15.16
CA GLN A 161 -0.62 -3.54 -16.33
C GLN A 161 0.82 -3.91 -15.92
N ALA A 162 1.40 -3.15 -14.98
CA ALA A 162 2.74 -3.40 -14.48
C ALA A 162 2.85 -4.77 -13.76
N ILE A 163 1.90 -5.09 -12.88
CA ILE A 163 1.87 -6.38 -12.16
C ILE A 163 1.58 -7.52 -13.14
N ALA A 164 0.60 -7.36 -14.01
CA ALA A 164 0.23 -8.38 -14.99
C ALA A 164 1.38 -8.66 -15.98
N GLY A 165 2.06 -7.61 -16.46
CA GLY A 165 3.26 -7.75 -17.30
C GLY A 165 4.42 -8.46 -16.59
N LEU A 166 4.66 -8.11 -15.32
CA LEU A 166 5.68 -8.77 -14.49
C LEU A 166 5.38 -10.25 -14.30
N MET A 167 4.12 -10.61 -14.09
CA MET A 167 3.66 -12.00 -13.92
C MET A 167 3.60 -12.78 -15.23
N GLY A 168 3.63 -12.10 -16.38
CA GLY A 168 3.43 -12.72 -17.69
C GLY A 168 1.97 -13.07 -17.99
N VAL A 169 1.02 -12.33 -17.40
CA VAL A 169 -0.42 -12.51 -17.63
C VAL A 169 -0.79 -12.00 -19.02
N PRO A 170 -1.52 -12.78 -19.84
CA PRO A 170 -2.02 -12.37 -21.13
C PRO A 170 -2.89 -11.09 -21.05
N GLN A 171 -2.84 -10.25 -22.08
CA GLN A 171 -3.53 -8.96 -22.10
C GLN A 171 -5.04 -9.09 -21.85
N GLU A 172 -5.65 -10.11 -22.43
CA GLU A 172 -7.09 -10.40 -22.32
C GLU A 172 -7.56 -10.77 -20.91
N ASP A 173 -6.63 -11.24 -20.05
CA ASP A 173 -6.93 -11.66 -18.69
C ASP A 173 -6.68 -10.59 -17.63
N ARG A 174 -6.01 -9.50 -17.99
CA ARG A 174 -5.57 -8.46 -17.03
C ARG A 174 -6.72 -7.83 -16.26
N MET A 175 -7.88 -7.64 -16.92
CA MET A 175 -9.07 -7.10 -16.26
C MET A 175 -9.69 -8.05 -15.23
N LYS A 176 -9.48 -9.37 -15.34
CA LYS A 176 -9.93 -10.33 -14.32
C LYS A 176 -9.18 -10.08 -12.99
N LEU A 177 -7.84 -9.88 -13.06
CA LEU A 177 -7.04 -9.57 -11.87
C LEU A 177 -7.52 -8.29 -11.18
N PHE A 178 -7.90 -7.29 -11.97
CA PHE A 178 -8.44 -6.03 -11.46
C PHE A 178 -9.74 -6.25 -10.67
N HIS A 179 -10.71 -6.95 -11.26
CA HIS A 179 -11.98 -7.23 -10.59
C HIS A 179 -11.79 -8.01 -9.30
N TRP A 180 -10.98 -9.08 -9.32
CA TRP A 180 -10.71 -9.88 -8.13
C TRP A 180 -9.98 -9.09 -7.04
N SER A 181 -8.98 -8.26 -7.40
CA SER A 181 -8.26 -7.45 -6.41
C SER A 181 -9.16 -6.40 -5.74
N ASN A 182 -10.03 -5.73 -6.49
CA ASN A 182 -10.98 -4.76 -5.94
C ASN A 182 -11.99 -5.42 -4.98
N GLN A 183 -12.50 -6.61 -5.33
CA GLN A 183 -13.40 -7.37 -4.46
C GLN A 183 -12.75 -7.73 -3.12
N MET A 184 -11.44 -7.99 -3.12
CA MET A 184 -10.71 -8.38 -1.91
C MET A 184 -10.37 -7.21 -0.98
N VAL A 185 -10.09 -6.03 -1.54
CA VAL A 185 -9.58 -4.88 -0.76
C VAL A 185 -10.71 -4.05 -0.17
N GLY A 186 -11.86 -3.99 -0.84
CA GLY A 186 -12.98 -3.15 -0.47
C GLY A 186 -13.99 -3.80 0.50
N ASP A 187 -13.67 -4.90 1.17
CA ASP A 187 -14.62 -5.68 1.97
C ASP A 187 -15.26 -4.92 3.15
N MET A 188 -14.61 -3.85 3.62
CA MET A 188 -15.13 -2.96 4.66
C MET A 188 -15.98 -1.81 4.11
N ASP A 189 -15.92 -1.52 2.82
CA ASP A 189 -16.65 -0.41 2.18
C ASP A 189 -18.03 -0.86 1.70
N PRO A 190 -19.12 -0.12 1.99
CA PRO A 190 -20.48 -0.49 1.57
C PRO A 190 -20.64 -0.66 0.07
N GLU A 191 -19.90 0.05 -0.76
CA GLU A 191 -19.92 -0.04 -2.20
C GLU A 191 -19.50 -1.43 -2.71
N PHE A 192 -18.53 -2.04 -2.00
CA PHE A 192 -17.98 -3.36 -2.33
C PHE A 192 -18.51 -4.47 -1.40
N ALA A 193 -19.36 -4.14 -0.41
CA ALA A 193 -19.82 -5.08 0.63
C ALA A 193 -20.67 -6.27 0.11
N GLY A 194 -21.15 -6.22 -1.12
CA GLY A 194 -21.85 -7.34 -1.79
C GLY A 194 -20.89 -8.32 -2.50
N ASN A 195 -19.63 -7.99 -2.57
CA ASN A 195 -18.63 -8.79 -3.27
C ASN A 195 -18.14 -9.95 -2.39
N ASP A 196 -18.06 -11.12 -2.96
CA ASP A 196 -17.52 -12.30 -2.28
C ASP A 196 -15.99 -12.31 -2.39
N ALA A 197 -15.33 -11.64 -1.42
CA ALA A 197 -13.87 -11.60 -1.33
C ALA A 197 -13.23 -13.00 -1.24
N ILE A 198 -13.95 -13.97 -0.69
CA ILE A 198 -13.49 -15.36 -0.61
C ILE A 198 -13.49 -15.98 -2.01
N SER A 199 -14.59 -15.86 -2.75
CA SER A 199 -14.66 -16.34 -4.14
C SER A 199 -13.60 -15.67 -5.02
N ALA A 200 -13.42 -14.36 -4.91
CA ALA A 200 -12.38 -13.63 -5.65
C ALA A 200 -10.97 -14.17 -5.33
N SER A 201 -10.70 -14.48 -4.07
CA SER A 201 -9.42 -15.08 -3.65
C SER A 201 -9.23 -16.47 -4.26
N VAL A 202 -10.26 -17.30 -4.27
CA VAL A 202 -10.22 -18.66 -4.87
C VAL A 202 -9.99 -18.59 -6.38
N GLU A 203 -10.69 -17.70 -7.07
CA GLU A 203 -10.53 -17.49 -8.52
C GLU A 203 -9.11 -17.01 -8.86
N LEU A 204 -8.58 -16.07 -8.08
CA LEU A 204 -7.22 -15.56 -8.29
C LEU A 204 -6.15 -16.62 -8.04
N ILE A 205 -6.29 -17.45 -6.99
CA ILE A 205 -5.41 -18.58 -6.73
C ILE A 205 -5.49 -19.57 -7.89
N SER A 206 -6.70 -19.97 -8.31
CA SER A 206 -6.92 -20.93 -9.38
C SER A 206 -6.29 -20.46 -10.68
N TYR A 207 -6.45 -19.18 -11.02
CA TYR A 207 -5.82 -18.58 -12.19
C TYR A 207 -4.29 -18.60 -12.08
N GLY A 208 -3.75 -18.22 -10.94
CA GLY A 208 -2.30 -18.28 -10.66
C GLY A 208 -1.73 -19.68 -10.82
N MET A 209 -2.43 -20.70 -10.32
CA MET A 209 -2.03 -22.10 -10.45
C MET A 209 -2.05 -22.59 -11.91
N GLN A 210 -3.05 -22.19 -12.70
CA GLN A 210 -3.10 -22.49 -14.12
C GLN A 210 -1.91 -21.86 -14.86
N LEU A 211 -1.63 -20.60 -14.57
CA LEU A 211 -0.49 -19.89 -15.15
C LEU A 211 0.85 -20.55 -14.76
N ALA A 212 0.98 -20.99 -13.50
CA ALA A 212 2.17 -21.72 -13.04
C ALA A 212 2.36 -23.04 -13.78
N ALA A 213 1.29 -23.83 -13.98
CA ALA A 213 1.33 -25.08 -14.72
C ALA A 213 1.72 -24.86 -16.20
N GLU A 214 1.18 -23.81 -16.81
CA GLU A 214 1.56 -23.43 -18.18
C GLU A 214 3.04 -23.04 -18.27
N ARG A 215 3.55 -22.25 -17.35
CA ARG A 215 4.96 -21.81 -17.32
C ARG A 215 5.92 -22.94 -16.95
N ALA A 216 5.47 -23.94 -16.21
CA ALA A 216 6.25 -25.16 -15.97
C ALA A 216 6.45 -25.95 -17.26
N ALA A 217 5.42 -26.03 -18.12
CA ALA A 217 5.48 -26.70 -19.42
C ALA A 217 6.16 -25.86 -20.49
N ASN A 218 5.91 -24.56 -20.53
CA ASN A 218 6.38 -23.59 -21.54
C ASN A 218 7.01 -22.37 -20.85
N PRO A 219 8.28 -22.46 -20.40
CA PRO A 219 8.95 -21.40 -19.68
C PRO A 219 9.08 -20.10 -20.49
N GLY A 220 8.75 -18.95 -19.88
CA GLY A 220 8.98 -17.59 -20.39
C GLY A 220 10.09 -16.85 -19.63
N ASP A 221 10.18 -15.54 -19.81
CA ASP A 221 11.09 -14.66 -19.03
C ASP A 221 10.31 -13.83 -17.98
N ASP A 222 9.15 -14.30 -17.55
CA ASP A 222 8.29 -13.66 -16.56
C ASP A 222 8.59 -14.10 -15.13
N LEU A 223 7.93 -13.43 -14.18
CA LEU A 223 8.05 -13.72 -12.74
C LEU A 223 7.56 -15.12 -12.41
N VAL A 224 6.43 -15.55 -13.00
CA VAL A 224 5.83 -16.86 -12.71
C VAL A 224 6.80 -17.98 -13.12
N THR A 225 7.39 -17.91 -14.31
CA THR A 225 8.44 -18.85 -14.74
C THR A 225 9.59 -18.92 -13.74
N LYS A 226 10.08 -17.76 -13.30
CA LYS A 226 11.20 -17.69 -12.35
C LYS A 226 10.85 -18.29 -10.99
N LEU A 227 9.63 -18.10 -10.53
CA LEU A 227 9.16 -18.65 -9.26
C LEU A 227 8.97 -20.16 -9.33
N VAL A 228 8.35 -20.66 -10.40
CA VAL A 228 8.13 -22.11 -10.62
C VAL A 228 9.46 -22.86 -10.74
N GLN A 229 10.47 -22.24 -11.37
CA GLN A 229 11.80 -22.84 -11.55
C GLN A 229 12.74 -22.58 -10.36
N ALA A 230 12.36 -21.71 -9.42
CA ALA A 230 13.24 -21.33 -8.33
C ALA A 230 13.48 -22.51 -7.37
N ASP A 231 14.74 -22.76 -7.10
CA ASP A 231 15.22 -23.60 -6.03
C ASP A 231 16.26 -22.81 -5.23
N VAL A 232 16.02 -22.61 -3.95
CA VAL A 232 16.93 -21.93 -3.05
C VAL A 232 17.27 -22.86 -1.89
N GLU A 233 18.46 -23.45 -1.96
CA GLU A 233 18.95 -24.37 -0.92
C GLU A 233 18.03 -25.59 -0.74
N GLY A 234 17.43 -26.11 -1.85
CA GLY A 234 16.48 -27.22 -1.82
C GLY A 234 15.04 -26.82 -1.49
N HIS A 235 14.76 -25.53 -1.34
CA HIS A 235 13.44 -25.00 -1.07
C HIS A 235 12.81 -24.44 -2.35
N LYS A 236 11.63 -24.98 -2.69
CA LYS A 236 10.74 -24.48 -3.76
C LYS A 236 9.48 -23.94 -3.13
N LEU A 237 8.79 -23.05 -3.84
CA LEU A 237 7.44 -22.66 -3.43
C LEU A 237 6.51 -23.88 -3.52
N SER A 238 5.74 -24.13 -2.47
CA SER A 238 4.58 -25.01 -2.55
C SER A 238 3.46 -24.33 -3.37
N ASP A 239 2.49 -25.12 -3.79
CA ASP A 239 1.33 -24.63 -4.53
C ASP A 239 0.57 -23.55 -3.71
N ASP A 240 0.37 -23.79 -2.42
CA ASP A 240 -0.29 -22.83 -1.52
C ASP A 240 0.50 -21.53 -1.40
N GLU A 241 1.82 -21.61 -1.18
CA GLU A 241 2.69 -20.42 -1.10
C GLU A 241 2.68 -19.63 -2.39
N PHE A 242 2.67 -20.31 -3.53
CA PHE A 242 2.56 -19.67 -4.83
C PHE A 242 1.19 -18.96 -4.99
N GLY A 243 0.09 -19.63 -4.64
CA GLY A 243 -1.25 -19.07 -4.70
C GLY A 243 -1.40 -17.81 -3.82
N PHE A 244 -0.95 -17.86 -2.58
CA PHE A 244 -0.95 -16.68 -1.69
C PHE A 244 -0.02 -15.57 -2.14
N PHE A 245 1.05 -15.91 -2.85
CA PHE A 245 1.93 -14.91 -3.44
C PHE A 245 1.26 -14.19 -4.63
N VAL A 246 0.50 -14.87 -5.46
CA VAL A 246 -0.30 -14.27 -6.54
C VAL A 246 -1.32 -13.30 -5.97
N ILE A 247 -2.04 -13.69 -4.90
CA ILE A 247 -2.94 -12.77 -4.16
C ILE A 247 -2.18 -11.52 -3.70
N LEU A 248 -1.05 -11.71 -3.04
CA LEU A 248 -0.27 -10.59 -2.52
C LEU A 248 0.13 -9.62 -3.64
N LEU A 249 0.57 -10.12 -4.78
CA LEU A 249 0.96 -9.28 -5.91
C LEU A 249 -0.21 -8.48 -6.47
N ALA A 250 -1.35 -9.15 -6.71
CA ALA A 250 -2.52 -8.52 -7.28
C ALA A 250 -3.06 -7.38 -6.38
N VAL A 251 -3.11 -7.61 -5.07
CA VAL A 251 -3.61 -6.63 -4.10
C VAL A 251 -2.59 -5.54 -3.82
N ALA A 252 -1.37 -5.92 -3.43
CA ALA A 252 -0.39 -4.95 -2.95
C ALA A 252 0.16 -4.03 -4.04
N GLY A 253 0.32 -4.54 -5.27
CA GLY A 253 0.90 -3.79 -6.37
C GLY A 253 -0.07 -2.84 -7.07
N ASN A 254 -1.36 -3.20 -7.08
CA ASN A 254 -2.39 -2.39 -7.72
C ASN A 254 -2.86 -1.25 -6.81
N GLU A 255 -3.43 -1.58 -5.67
CA GLU A 255 -4.15 -0.64 -4.80
C GLU A 255 -3.25 0.51 -4.28
N THR A 256 -2.05 0.16 -3.83
CA THR A 256 -1.14 1.17 -3.25
C THR A 256 -0.63 2.16 -4.28
N THR A 257 -0.32 1.70 -5.49
CA THR A 257 0.19 2.55 -6.57
C THR A 257 -0.93 3.41 -7.15
N ARG A 258 -2.15 2.87 -7.33
CA ARG A 258 -3.35 3.62 -7.71
C ARG A 258 -3.60 4.80 -6.76
N ASN A 259 -3.62 4.52 -5.46
CA ASN A 259 -3.82 5.57 -4.44
C ASN A 259 -2.67 6.58 -4.40
N SER A 260 -1.43 6.17 -4.66
CA SER A 260 -0.29 7.09 -4.77
C SER A 260 -0.46 8.04 -5.96
N ILE A 261 -0.88 7.54 -7.12
CA ILE A 261 -1.12 8.36 -8.32
C ILE A 261 -2.27 9.33 -8.07
N THR A 262 -3.41 8.85 -7.55
CA THR A 262 -4.58 9.70 -7.28
C THR A 262 -4.24 10.81 -6.31
N GLN A 263 -3.69 10.47 -5.15
CA GLN A 263 -3.38 11.46 -4.11
C GLN A 263 -2.19 12.36 -4.47
N GLY A 264 -1.26 11.87 -5.29
CA GLY A 264 -0.21 12.70 -5.87
C GLY A 264 -0.78 13.77 -6.79
N MET A 265 -1.78 13.44 -7.63
CA MET A 265 -2.45 14.43 -8.47
C MET A 265 -3.29 15.41 -7.63
N MET A 266 -3.99 14.93 -6.60
CA MET A 266 -4.66 15.80 -5.64
C MET A 266 -3.67 16.78 -4.99
N ALA A 267 -2.49 16.31 -4.56
CA ALA A 267 -1.45 17.17 -4.01
C ALA A 267 -0.97 18.22 -5.02
N PHE A 268 -0.82 17.88 -6.28
CA PHE A 268 -0.48 18.87 -7.31
C PHE A 268 -1.59 19.90 -7.56
N THR A 269 -2.87 19.55 -7.36
CA THR A 269 -3.95 20.55 -7.42
C THR A 269 -3.97 21.48 -6.20
N GLU A 270 -3.58 20.97 -5.02
CA GLU A 270 -3.44 21.74 -3.79
C GLU A 270 -2.17 22.64 -3.79
N PHE A 271 -1.09 22.17 -4.45
CA PHE A 271 0.19 22.86 -4.57
C PHE A 271 0.53 23.16 -6.04
N PRO A 272 -0.16 24.10 -6.70
CA PRO A 272 -0.02 24.34 -8.14
C PRO A 272 1.39 24.79 -8.56
N ASP A 273 2.17 25.41 -7.68
CA ASP A 273 3.58 25.74 -7.91
C ASP A 273 4.44 24.48 -8.11
N GLN A 274 4.12 23.40 -7.40
CA GLN A 274 4.81 22.10 -7.55
C GLN A 274 4.40 21.40 -8.86
N TRP A 275 3.17 21.60 -9.32
CA TRP A 275 2.73 21.11 -10.62
C TRP A 275 3.42 21.84 -11.77
N GLU A 276 3.51 23.17 -11.72
CA GLU A 276 4.27 23.97 -12.70
C GLU A 276 5.75 23.55 -12.75
N LEU A 277 6.36 23.32 -11.57
CA LEU A 277 7.72 22.83 -11.47
C LEU A 277 7.85 21.43 -12.09
N PHE A 278 6.94 20.52 -11.77
CA PHE A 278 6.96 19.15 -12.33
C PHE A 278 6.81 19.15 -13.84
N LYS A 279 5.88 19.91 -14.41
CA LYS A 279 5.70 20.03 -15.86
C LYS A 279 6.98 20.48 -16.58
N LYS A 280 7.78 21.30 -15.94
CA LYS A 280 9.00 21.88 -16.51
C LYS A 280 10.24 20.99 -16.33
N GLU A 281 10.44 20.42 -15.14
CA GLU A 281 11.72 19.83 -14.75
C GLU A 281 11.70 18.30 -14.63
N ARG A 282 10.52 17.69 -14.39
CA ARG A 282 10.34 16.22 -14.23
C ARG A 282 11.34 15.58 -13.25
N PRO A 283 11.47 16.08 -12.02
CA PRO A 283 12.48 15.60 -11.10
C PRO A 283 12.23 14.16 -10.67
N ALA A 284 13.26 13.33 -10.66
CA ALA A 284 13.18 11.94 -10.24
C ALA A 284 12.78 11.76 -8.75
N THR A 285 12.97 12.80 -7.93
CA THR A 285 12.59 12.84 -6.52
C THR A 285 11.07 12.92 -6.31
N ALA A 286 10.30 13.31 -7.33
CA ALA A 286 8.85 13.49 -7.24
C ALA A 286 8.13 12.19 -6.84
N ALA A 287 8.53 11.02 -7.34
CA ALA A 287 7.89 9.76 -7.01
C ALA A 287 7.98 9.43 -5.51
N ASP A 288 9.13 9.68 -4.86
CA ASP A 288 9.29 9.46 -3.42
C ASP A 288 8.48 10.47 -2.60
N GLU A 289 8.39 11.74 -3.02
CA GLU A 289 7.54 12.73 -2.34
C GLU A 289 6.06 12.41 -2.49
N ILE A 290 5.62 11.93 -3.66
CA ILE A 290 4.25 11.46 -3.87
C ILE A 290 3.92 10.30 -2.91
N VAL A 291 4.82 9.32 -2.79
CA VAL A 291 4.63 8.18 -1.86
C VAL A 291 4.64 8.64 -0.40
N ARG A 292 5.53 9.56 -0.01
CA ARG A 292 5.54 10.15 1.33
C ARG A 292 4.21 10.84 1.64
N TRP A 293 3.75 11.70 0.75
CA TRP A 293 2.52 12.48 0.89
C TRP A 293 1.29 11.61 0.93
N ALA A 294 1.15 10.69 -0.02
CA ALA A 294 0.02 9.77 -0.10
C ALA A 294 -0.02 8.79 1.07
N THR A 295 1.12 8.21 1.40
CA THR A 295 1.21 7.10 2.37
C THR A 295 0.03 6.14 2.22
N PRO A 296 -0.09 5.42 1.08
CA PRO A 296 -1.29 4.66 0.75
C PRO A 296 -1.62 3.55 1.76
N VAL A 297 -0.59 2.95 2.37
CA VAL A 297 -0.75 2.12 3.58
C VAL A 297 -0.49 3.03 4.78
N THR A 298 -1.54 3.32 5.55
CA THR A 298 -1.41 4.21 6.71
C THR A 298 -0.70 3.54 7.87
N SER A 299 -0.91 2.23 8.04
CA SER A 299 -0.35 1.47 9.15
C SER A 299 -0.28 -0.03 8.88
N PHE A 300 0.70 -0.68 9.48
CA PHE A 300 0.77 -2.12 9.71
C PHE A 300 1.06 -2.39 11.17
N GLN A 301 0.74 -3.60 11.63
CA GLN A 301 1.01 -4.01 13.01
C GLN A 301 2.09 -5.08 13.11
N ARG A 302 2.57 -5.24 14.34
CA ARG A 302 3.37 -6.36 14.82
C ARG A 302 2.84 -6.81 16.17
N THR A 303 3.20 -8.03 16.58
CA THR A 303 2.93 -8.52 17.93
C THR A 303 4.23 -8.73 18.68
N ALA A 304 4.36 -8.17 19.87
CA ALA A 304 5.52 -8.39 20.72
C ALA A 304 5.62 -9.88 21.12
N LEU A 305 6.75 -10.52 20.86
CA LEU A 305 7.02 -11.91 21.25
C LEU A 305 7.47 -12.06 22.70
N VAL A 306 8.10 -11.02 23.22
CA VAL A 306 8.65 -10.94 24.59
C VAL A 306 8.32 -9.58 25.20
N ASP A 307 8.38 -9.49 26.51
CA ASP A 307 8.34 -8.19 27.20
C ASP A 307 9.51 -7.34 26.72
N THR A 308 9.22 -6.13 26.28
CA THR A 308 10.20 -5.22 25.67
C THR A 308 9.89 -3.77 26.00
N GLU A 309 10.83 -2.89 25.67
CA GLU A 309 10.65 -1.45 25.80
C GLU A 309 10.77 -0.76 24.44
N LEU A 310 9.93 0.25 24.22
CA LEU A 310 9.99 1.15 23.06
C LEU A 310 9.83 2.59 23.55
N SER A 311 10.88 3.42 23.36
CA SER A 311 10.89 4.84 23.76
C SER A 311 10.44 5.06 25.22
N GLY A 312 10.87 4.21 26.16
CA GLY A 312 10.54 4.31 27.59
C GLY A 312 9.21 3.68 27.99
N VAL A 313 8.43 3.15 27.05
CA VAL A 313 7.14 2.48 27.32
C VAL A 313 7.35 0.97 27.33
N GLN A 314 6.86 0.32 28.40
CA GLN A 314 6.88 -1.14 28.54
C GLN A 314 5.77 -1.79 27.72
N ILE A 315 6.14 -2.65 26.78
CA ILE A 315 5.25 -3.45 25.94
C ILE A 315 5.32 -4.90 26.39
N LYS A 316 4.18 -5.51 26.69
CA LYS A 316 4.13 -6.90 27.13
C LYS A 316 4.05 -7.86 25.97
N ALA A 317 4.60 -9.06 26.17
CA ALA A 317 4.46 -10.17 25.23
C ALA A 317 2.98 -10.39 24.88
N GLY A 318 2.69 -10.57 23.59
CA GLY A 318 1.34 -10.76 23.05
C GLY A 318 0.59 -9.47 22.73
N GLN A 319 1.06 -8.29 23.15
CA GLN A 319 0.44 -7.03 22.78
C GLN A 319 0.75 -6.64 21.32
N ARG A 320 -0.26 -6.08 20.66
CA ARG A 320 -0.14 -5.54 19.30
C ARG A 320 0.51 -4.14 19.32
N VAL A 321 1.33 -3.87 18.32
CA VAL A 321 2.03 -2.60 18.11
C VAL A 321 1.74 -2.15 16.67
N VAL A 322 0.99 -1.09 16.51
CA VAL A 322 0.56 -0.56 15.21
C VAL A 322 1.45 0.63 14.83
N MET A 323 2.21 0.46 13.76
CA MET A 323 3.12 1.48 13.22
C MET A 323 2.37 2.38 12.26
N PHE A 324 2.15 3.66 12.62
CA PHE A 324 1.47 4.62 11.77
C PHE A 324 2.45 5.31 10.82
N TYR A 325 2.63 4.74 9.61
CA TYR A 325 3.50 5.29 8.56
C TYR A 325 3.07 6.70 8.16
N ARG A 326 1.75 6.97 8.11
CA ARG A 326 1.22 8.32 7.84
C ARG A 326 1.73 9.33 8.84
N SER A 327 1.77 8.99 10.12
CA SER A 327 2.33 9.85 11.16
C SER A 327 3.84 10.03 10.98
N ALA A 328 4.58 8.94 10.80
CA ALA A 328 6.03 8.95 10.67
C ALA A 328 6.53 9.73 9.45
N ASN A 329 5.77 9.74 8.34
CA ASN A 329 6.09 10.49 7.13
C ASN A 329 5.87 12.01 7.27
N PHE A 330 5.27 12.45 8.38
CA PHE A 330 5.02 13.84 8.71
C PHE A 330 5.69 14.24 10.03
N ASP A 331 6.71 13.48 10.47
CA ASP A 331 7.46 13.71 11.69
C ASP A 331 8.39 14.93 11.53
N GLU A 332 8.11 15.98 12.29
CA GLU A 332 8.82 17.24 12.29
C GLU A 332 10.29 17.13 12.78
N GLU A 333 10.63 16.02 13.51
CA GLU A 333 12.00 15.72 13.88
C GLU A 333 12.85 15.21 12.71
N VAL A 334 12.21 14.83 11.59
CA VAL A 334 12.86 14.17 10.43
C VAL A 334 12.70 14.95 9.14
N PHE A 335 11.53 15.55 8.92
CA PHE A 335 11.19 16.27 7.71
C PHE A 335 11.04 17.78 8.00
N GLU A 336 11.83 18.58 7.32
CA GLU A 336 11.62 20.03 7.29
C GLU A 336 10.32 20.34 6.54
N ASP A 337 9.48 21.21 7.12
CA ASP A 337 8.15 21.55 6.57
C ASP A 337 7.36 20.29 6.10
N PRO A 338 7.07 19.33 7.00
CA PRO A 338 6.49 18.04 6.61
C PRO A 338 5.12 18.17 5.93
N TYR A 339 4.39 19.25 6.20
CA TYR A 339 3.08 19.54 5.61
C TYR A 339 3.16 20.36 4.31
N ARG A 340 4.36 20.62 3.81
CA ARG A 340 4.60 21.14 2.46
C ARG A 340 4.89 19.96 1.52
N PHE A 341 4.09 19.82 0.48
CA PHE A 341 4.41 18.94 -0.65
C PHE A 341 5.54 19.56 -1.46
N ASN A 342 6.68 18.88 -1.53
CA ASN A 342 7.90 19.39 -2.16
C ASN A 342 8.57 18.30 -3.00
N ILE A 343 8.36 18.34 -4.32
CA ILE A 343 8.86 17.33 -5.26
C ILE A 343 10.39 17.31 -5.39
N LEU A 344 11.08 18.32 -4.86
CA LEU A 344 12.55 18.36 -4.80
C LEU A 344 13.11 17.92 -3.44
N ARG A 345 12.27 17.36 -2.55
CA ARG A 345 12.73 16.93 -1.21
C ARG A 345 13.84 15.90 -1.33
N ASP A 346 15.02 16.26 -0.83
CA ASP A 346 16.21 15.42 -0.77
C ASP A 346 17.09 15.85 0.44
N PRO A 347 17.38 14.98 1.41
CA PRO A 347 16.94 13.59 1.50
C PRO A 347 15.42 13.45 1.79
N ASN A 348 14.83 12.37 1.31
CA ASN A 348 13.44 12.01 1.60
C ASN A 348 13.37 10.61 2.26
N PRO A 349 13.69 10.48 3.56
CA PRO A 349 13.79 9.19 4.25
C PRO A 349 12.42 8.63 4.65
N HIS A 350 11.40 8.76 3.80
CA HIS A 350 10.05 8.33 4.12
C HIS A 350 9.93 6.81 4.36
N VAL A 351 8.92 6.43 5.11
CA VAL A 351 8.59 5.04 5.42
C VAL A 351 7.34 4.54 4.67
N GLY A 352 6.96 5.17 3.56
CA GLY A 352 5.82 4.77 2.74
C GLY A 352 5.98 3.39 2.08
N PHE A 353 7.23 2.92 1.94
CA PHE A 353 7.55 1.54 1.56
C PHE A 353 7.84 0.62 2.75
N GLY A 354 7.47 1.01 3.94
CA GLY A 354 7.80 0.36 5.20
C GLY A 354 9.03 0.98 5.89
N GLY A 355 9.16 0.74 7.15
CA GLY A 355 10.36 1.04 7.91
C GLY A 355 11.53 0.22 7.43
N THR A 356 12.71 0.34 7.65
CA THR A 356 13.79 -0.57 7.24
C THR A 356 13.62 -1.97 7.84
N GLY A 357 14.20 -3.00 7.23
CA GLY A 357 14.13 -4.37 7.77
C GLY A 357 13.60 -5.39 6.76
N ALA A 358 13.25 -6.58 7.27
CA ALA A 358 12.90 -7.74 6.46
C ALA A 358 11.69 -7.50 5.54
N HIS A 359 10.72 -6.71 5.99
CA HIS A 359 9.46 -6.42 5.27
C HIS A 359 9.48 -5.13 4.44
N TYR A 360 10.65 -4.54 4.15
CA TYR A 360 10.72 -3.42 3.21
C TYR A 360 10.09 -3.80 1.87
N CYS A 361 9.30 -2.92 1.27
CA CYS A 361 8.53 -3.21 0.06
C CYS A 361 9.40 -3.76 -1.07
N ILE A 362 9.05 -4.94 -1.57
CA ILE A 362 9.78 -5.58 -2.66
C ILE A 362 9.53 -4.89 -4.00
N GLY A 363 8.34 -4.31 -4.17
CA GLY A 363 7.89 -3.62 -5.37
C GLY A 363 8.28 -2.14 -5.42
N ALA A 364 9.08 -1.61 -4.46
CA ALA A 364 9.36 -0.19 -4.36
C ALA A 364 9.91 0.44 -5.66
N ASN A 365 10.79 -0.27 -6.37
CA ASN A 365 11.34 0.22 -7.65
C ASN A 365 10.29 0.23 -8.76
N LEU A 366 9.43 -0.79 -8.82
CA LEU A 366 8.33 -0.85 -9.79
C LEU A 366 7.31 0.27 -9.51
N ALA A 367 6.94 0.49 -8.26
CA ALA A 367 6.02 1.55 -7.87
C ALA A 367 6.55 2.94 -8.26
N ARG A 368 7.82 3.24 -7.95
CA ARG A 368 8.45 4.51 -8.35
C ARG A 368 8.43 4.71 -9.86
N MET A 369 8.79 3.68 -10.62
CA MET A 369 8.78 3.74 -12.08
C MET A 369 7.36 3.95 -12.63
N THR A 370 6.36 3.22 -12.11
CA THR A 370 4.97 3.35 -12.54
C THR A 370 4.42 4.75 -12.24
N ILE A 371 4.70 5.30 -11.06
CA ILE A 371 4.33 6.67 -10.67
C ILE A 371 5.00 7.69 -11.60
N ASP A 372 6.31 7.58 -11.80
CA ASP A 372 7.08 8.48 -12.68
C ASP A 372 6.50 8.50 -14.11
N LEU A 373 6.30 7.33 -14.71
CA LEU A 373 5.76 7.21 -16.06
C LEU A 373 4.35 7.79 -16.18
N MET A 374 3.48 7.53 -15.19
CA MET A 374 2.12 8.06 -15.19
C MET A 374 2.11 9.59 -15.08
N PHE A 375 2.88 10.17 -14.16
CA PHE A 375 2.91 11.63 -14.01
C PHE A 375 3.55 12.34 -15.21
N ASN A 376 4.53 11.70 -15.86
CA ASN A 376 5.05 12.22 -17.13
C ASN A 376 3.96 12.27 -18.20
N ALA A 377 3.16 11.21 -18.37
CA ALA A 377 2.07 11.18 -19.33
C ALA A 377 0.95 12.19 -18.97
N ILE A 378 0.58 12.31 -17.69
CA ILE A 378 -0.42 13.30 -17.23
C ILE A 378 0.05 14.72 -17.55
N ALA A 379 1.31 15.03 -17.29
CA ALA A 379 1.84 16.36 -17.56
C ALA A 379 1.95 16.66 -19.07
N ASP A 380 2.08 15.63 -19.91
CA ASP A 380 2.12 15.80 -21.38
C ASP A 380 0.69 15.99 -21.97
N HIS A 381 -0.32 15.31 -21.44
CA HIS A 381 -1.66 15.26 -22.05
C HIS A 381 -2.78 15.89 -21.26
N MET A 382 -2.60 16.07 -19.95
CA MET A 382 -3.58 16.68 -19.03
C MET A 382 -2.96 17.82 -18.20
N PRO A 383 -2.17 18.75 -18.79
CA PRO A 383 -1.40 19.76 -18.03
C PRO A 383 -2.27 20.72 -17.22
N ASN A 384 -3.56 20.82 -17.54
CA ASN A 384 -4.51 21.76 -16.95
C ASN A 384 -5.63 21.04 -16.17
N LEU A 385 -5.43 19.78 -15.77
CA LEU A 385 -6.41 19.01 -15.01
C LEU A 385 -6.93 19.80 -13.80
N ARG A 386 -8.24 19.74 -13.56
CA ARG A 386 -8.92 20.41 -12.43
C ARG A 386 -9.92 19.47 -11.76
N PRO A 387 -10.04 19.52 -10.42
CA PRO A 387 -11.11 18.81 -9.72
C PRO A 387 -12.48 19.40 -10.07
N LEU A 388 -13.48 18.52 -10.25
CA LEU A 388 -14.90 18.88 -10.42
C LEU A 388 -15.72 18.59 -9.15
N ALA A 389 -15.25 17.68 -8.30
CA ALA A 389 -15.87 17.32 -7.03
C ALA A 389 -14.81 16.95 -6.01
N GLU A 390 -15.23 16.90 -4.74
CA GLU A 390 -14.43 16.32 -3.67
C GLU A 390 -14.22 14.81 -3.91
N PRO A 391 -13.06 14.25 -3.57
CA PRO A 391 -12.81 12.83 -3.74
C PRO A 391 -13.63 11.98 -2.76
N GLU A 392 -14.13 10.86 -3.24
CA GLU A 392 -14.79 9.86 -2.40
C GLU A 392 -13.77 8.91 -1.79
N ARG A 393 -13.71 8.87 -0.45
CA ARG A 393 -12.73 8.07 0.27
C ARG A 393 -13.18 6.62 0.44
N LEU A 394 -12.22 5.71 0.40
CA LEU A 394 -12.42 4.31 0.75
C LEU A 394 -12.60 4.15 2.25
N ARG A 395 -13.62 3.42 2.67
CA ARG A 395 -13.82 3.01 4.06
C ARG A 395 -12.88 1.85 4.40
N SER A 396 -11.77 2.14 5.07
CA SER A 396 -10.72 1.16 5.41
C SER A 396 -9.97 1.58 6.66
N GLY A 397 -9.71 0.68 7.59
CA GLY A 397 -8.98 0.99 8.83
C GLY A 397 -7.44 1.04 8.70
N TRP A 398 -6.88 0.87 7.50
CA TRP A 398 -5.43 0.81 7.28
C TRP A 398 -4.96 1.32 5.91
N LEU A 399 -5.88 1.58 4.96
CA LEU A 399 -5.58 2.16 3.65
C LEU A 399 -6.03 3.62 3.58
N ASN A 400 -5.19 4.46 2.99
CA ASN A 400 -5.53 5.80 2.57
C ASN A 400 -6.02 5.73 1.12
N GLY A 401 -7.24 5.23 0.92
CA GLY A 401 -7.82 4.97 -0.39
C GLY A 401 -8.75 6.08 -0.86
N ILE A 402 -8.77 6.31 -2.17
CA ILE A 402 -9.76 7.12 -2.89
C ILE A 402 -10.48 6.19 -3.89
N LYS A 403 -11.82 6.14 -3.81
CA LYS A 403 -12.64 5.32 -4.70
C LYS A 403 -12.91 6.02 -6.01
N HIS A 404 -13.36 7.27 -5.92
CA HIS A 404 -13.77 8.10 -7.04
C HIS A 404 -13.26 9.51 -6.89
N TRP A 405 -12.90 10.12 -8.00
CA TRP A 405 -12.54 11.53 -8.07
C TRP A 405 -12.85 12.10 -9.45
N GLN A 406 -13.93 12.89 -9.54
CA GLN A 406 -14.36 13.52 -10.77
C GLN A 406 -13.49 14.73 -11.11
N VAL A 407 -12.93 14.73 -12.31
CA VAL A 407 -12.02 15.79 -12.78
C VAL A 407 -12.35 16.22 -14.23
N ASP A 408 -12.00 17.46 -14.54
CA ASP A 408 -11.88 17.98 -15.89
C ASP A 408 -10.43 17.78 -16.34
N TYR A 409 -10.22 16.96 -17.36
CA TYR A 409 -8.89 16.58 -17.87
C TYR A 409 -8.22 17.69 -18.67
N VAL A 410 -9.00 18.54 -19.31
CA VAL A 410 -8.50 19.56 -20.25
C VAL A 410 -8.55 21.00 -19.70
N GLY A 411 -9.18 21.19 -18.54
CA GLY A 411 -9.27 22.49 -17.87
C GLY A 411 -10.21 23.48 -18.59
N THR A 412 -11.22 22.99 -19.30
CA THR A 412 -12.17 23.79 -20.08
C THR A 412 -13.48 24.07 -19.37
N ALA A 413 -13.81 23.33 -18.29
CA ALA A 413 -15.00 23.58 -17.49
C ALA A 413 -14.87 24.90 -16.74
N GLN A 414 -15.83 25.82 -16.95
CA GLN A 414 -15.96 27.09 -16.24
C GLN A 414 -16.89 26.94 -15.04
#